data_eb41d88f50e7de7a9195375e13afd297
#
_entry.id   eb41d88f50e7de7a9195375e13afd297
#
_cell.length_a   1.000
_cell.length_b   1.000
_cell.length_c   1.000
_cell.angle_alpha   90.00
_cell.angle_beta   90.00
_cell.angle_gamma   90.00
#
_symmetry.space_group_name_H-M   'P 1'
#
loop_
_entity.id
_entity.type
_entity.pdbx_description
1 polymer ?
#
loop_
_entity_poly.entity_id
_entity_poly.type
_entity_poly.pdbx_seq_one_letter_code
_entity_poly.pdbx_strand_id
1 'polypeptide(L)'
;DAYAMTITLLLNSEGKKMGKTQKGAVWLDPEKTSPFEFYQYWRNVADADVLKCIRMLTFLPLEEIDKMDSWEGAQLNQAKEILAYELTALVHGEEEAKKAQESARALFSTGVAAQMPTCELTDEDMEDGSIDLISVLCKAGLVNTRSEGRRAIEQGGVTVGEDKVTD
;
A
#
# COMPACT_ATOMS: atom_id res chain seq x y z
N ASP A 1 -36.81 -9.68 27.18
CA ASP A 1 -35.75 -10.49 26.56
C ASP A 1 -34.68 -9.57 26.03
N ALA A 2 -33.41 -9.91 26.24
CA ALA A 2 -32.27 -9.18 25.71
C ALA A 2 -31.50 -10.07 24.74
N TYR A 3 -31.07 -9.50 23.61
CA TYR A 3 -30.30 -10.18 22.59
C TYR A 3 -28.94 -9.49 22.43
N ALA A 4 -27.88 -10.28 22.29
CA ALA A 4 -26.53 -9.76 22.06
C ALA A 4 -25.96 -10.40 20.78
N MET A 5 -25.35 -9.59 19.93
CA MET A 5 -24.60 -10.03 18.75
C MET A 5 -23.18 -9.53 18.87
N THR A 6 -22.21 -10.41 18.63
CA THR A 6 -20.81 -10.08 18.63
C THR A 6 -20.17 -10.50 17.31
N ILE A 7 -19.20 -9.69 16.84
CA ILE A 7 -18.38 -10.02 15.68
C ILE A 7 -17.00 -10.44 16.19
N THR A 8 -16.44 -11.49 15.61
CA THR A 8 -15.09 -11.97 15.96
C THR A 8 -14.06 -10.90 15.67
N LEU A 9 -13.01 -10.85 16.49
CA LEU A 9 -11.90 -9.93 16.30
C LEU A 9 -11.18 -10.20 14.98
N LEU A 10 -10.93 -9.15 14.21
CA LEU A 10 -10.16 -9.24 12.97
C LEU A 10 -8.67 -9.45 13.31
N LEU A 11 -8.22 -10.69 13.14
CA LEU A 11 -6.83 -11.10 13.35
C LEU A 11 -6.22 -11.50 12.00
N ASN A 12 -4.92 -11.26 11.85
CA ASN A 12 -4.16 -11.84 10.73
C ASN A 12 -3.87 -13.35 10.97
N SER A 13 -3.29 -14.01 9.98
CA SER A 13 -2.90 -15.43 10.04
C SER A 13 -1.94 -15.78 11.19
N GLU A 14 -1.21 -14.77 11.70
CA GLU A 14 -0.32 -14.92 12.86
C GLU A 14 -1.04 -14.71 14.22
N GLY A 15 -2.35 -14.47 14.22
CA GLY A 15 -3.13 -14.19 15.43
C GLY A 15 -2.98 -12.78 15.98
N LYS A 16 -2.39 -11.84 15.23
CA LYS A 16 -2.24 -10.44 15.62
C LYS A 16 -3.43 -9.61 15.12
N LYS A 17 -3.83 -8.60 15.92
CA LYS A 17 -4.89 -7.67 15.51
C LYS A 17 -4.50 -6.90 14.25
N MET A 18 -5.39 -6.90 13.26
CA MET A 18 -5.22 -6.11 12.03
C MET A 18 -5.52 -4.62 12.28
N GLY A 19 -5.08 -3.76 11.36
CA GLY A 19 -5.25 -2.30 11.45
C GLY A 19 -4.18 -1.59 12.27
N LYS A 20 -3.25 -2.32 12.90
CA LYS A 20 -2.04 -1.76 13.54
C LYS A 20 -0.81 -2.27 12.81
N THR A 21 -0.04 -1.37 12.21
CA THR A 21 1.24 -1.67 11.58
C THR A 21 2.40 -1.30 12.50
N GLN A 22 3.62 -1.71 12.17
CA GLN A 22 4.82 -1.24 12.88
C GLN A 22 5.02 0.29 12.75
N LYS A 23 4.43 0.90 11.72
CA LYS A 23 4.44 2.36 11.45
C LYS A 23 3.25 3.11 12.09
N GLY A 24 2.34 2.43 12.79
CA GLY A 24 1.16 3.03 13.39
C GLY A 24 -0.16 2.34 13.00
N ALA A 25 -1.28 3.03 13.21
CA ALA A 25 -2.60 2.54 12.84
C ALA A 25 -2.97 2.97 11.41
N VAL A 26 -3.76 2.15 10.72
CA VAL A 26 -4.42 2.54 9.48
C VAL A 26 -5.75 3.20 9.84
N TRP A 27 -5.90 4.46 9.49
CA TRP A 27 -7.04 5.28 9.84
C TRP A 27 -8.06 5.31 8.71
N LEU A 28 -9.33 5.46 9.06
CA LEU A 28 -10.40 5.73 8.10
C LEU A 28 -10.46 7.21 7.70
N ASP A 29 -9.84 8.07 8.49
CA ASP A 29 -9.73 9.50 8.27
C ASP A 29 -8.68 9.77 7.16
N PRO A 30 -9.07 10.37 6.02
CA PRO A 30 -8.17 10.59 4.88
C PRO A 30 -7.04 11.59 5.18
N GLU A 31 -7.16 12.42 6.22
CA GLU A 31 -6.09 13.32 6.64
C GLU A 31 -4.97 12.59 7.40
N LYS A 32 -5.26 11.39 7.94
CA LYS A 32 -4.29 10.57 8.70
C LYS A 32 -3.74 9.40 7.90
N THR A 33 -4.56 8.81 7.05
CA THR A 33 -4.18 7.76 6.09
C THR A 33 -4.87 8.11 4.79
N SER A 34 -4.11 8.50 3.78
CA SER A 34 -4.67 8.85 2.48
C SER A 34 -5.41 7.67 1.84
N PRO A 35 -6.39 7.91 0.95
CA PRO A 35 -7.09 6.83 0.24
C PRO A 35 -6.13 5.88 -0.49
N PHE A 36 -5.01 6.39 -1.03
CA PHE A 36 -4.00 5.59 -1.68
C PHE A 36 -3.24 4.68 -0.69
N GLU A 37 -2.81 5.22 0.46
CA GLU A 37 -2.16 4.42 1.51
C GLU A 37 -3.11 3.38 2.11
N PHE A 38 -4.39 3.74 2.28
CA PHE A 38 -5.45 2.82 2.71
C PHE A 38 -5.63 1.68 1.70
N TYR A 39 -5.70 2.00 0.40
CA TYR A 39 -5.75 1.01 -0.67
C TYR A 39 -4.53 0.09 -0.66
N GLN A 40 -3.32 0.66 -0.55
CA GLN A 40 -2.07 -0.11 -0.51
C GLN A 40 -1.99 -1.04 0.71
N TYR A 41 -2.48 -0.62 1.85
CA TYR A 41 -2.53 -1.48 3.03
C TYR A 41 -3.32 -2.77 2.75
N TRP A 42 -4.51 -2.65 2.20
CA TRP A 42 -5.35 -3.80 1.88
C TRP A 42 -4.83 -4.62 0.69
N ARG A 43 -4.20 -3.95 -0.26
CA ARG A 43 -3.54 -4.60 -1.41
C ARG A 43 -2.34 -5.48 -0.98
N ASN A 44 -1.72 -5.17 0.16
CA ASN A 44 -0.54 -5.86 0.71
C ASN A 44 -0.88 -6.86 1.83
N VAL A 45 -2.15 -7.19 2.02
CA VAL A 45 -2.57 -8.24 2.97
C VAL A 45 -1.97 -9.59 2.56
N ALA A 46 -1.65 -10.43 3.55
CA ALA A 46 -1.12 -11.77 3.29
C ALA A 46 -2.13 -12.65 2.52
N ASP A 47 -1.64 -13.55 1.68
CA ASP A 47 -2.48 -14.46 0.88
C ASP A 47 -3.45 -15.26 1.77
N ALA A 48 -2.97 -15.70 2.92
CA ALA A 48 -3.77 -16.47 3.89
C ALA A 48 -4.92 -15.66 4.53
N ASP A 49 -4.87 -14.33 4.47
CA ASP A 49 -5.84 -13.44 5.13
C ASP A 49 -6.85 -12.82 4.16
N VAL A 50 -6.56 -12.79 2.86
CA VAL A 50 -7.33 -12.00 1.89
C VAL A 50 -8.79 -12.41 1.80
N LEU A 51 -9.10 -13.69 1.67
CA LEU A 51 -10.48 -14.18 1.54
C LEU A 51 -11.28 -14.02 2.84
N LYS A 52 -10.61 -14.20 3.98
CA LYS A 52 -11.21 -13.89 5.29
C LYS A 52 -11.59 -12.42 5.39
N CYS A 53 -10.70 -11.52 4.97
CA CYS A 53 -10.97 -10.09 4.97
C CYS A 53 -12.12 -9.73 4.02
N ILE A 54 -12.15 -10.31 2.81
CA ILE A 54 -13.26 -10.10 1.87
C ILE A 54 -14.59 -10.50 2.51
N ARG A 55 -14.69 -11.70 3.11
CA ARG A 55 -15.91 -12.18 3.76
C ARG A 55 -16.36 -11.31 4.94
N MET A 56 -15.42 -10.78 5.71
CA MET A 56 -15.75 -10.04 6.93
C MET A 56 -16.03 -8.56 6.70
N LEU A 57 -15.43 -7.96 5.67
CA LEU A 57 -15.35 -6.51 5.55
C LEU A 57 -16.02 -5.95 4.29
N THR A 58 -16.35 -6.79 3.31
CA THR A 58 -17.02 -6.34 2.07
C THR A 58 -18.49 -6.76 2.05
N PHE A 59 -19.24 -6.16 1.15
CA PHE A 59 -20.64 -6.52 0.87
C PHE A 59 -20.80 -7.32 -0.43
N LEU A 60 -19.73 -7.93 -0.91
CA LEU A 60 -19.77 -8.80 -2.07
C LEU A 60 -20.66 -10.02 -1.80
N PRO A 61 -21.42 -10.50 -2.80
CA PRO A 61 -22.22 -11.70 -2.67
C PRO A 61 -21.36 -12.91 -2.28
N LEU A 62 -21.82 -13.70 -1.30
CA LEU A 62 -21.08 -14.87 -0.83
C LEU A 62 -20.76 -15.86 -1.96
N GLU A 63 -21.67 -16.01 -2.93
CA GLU A 63 -21.48 -16.87 -4.10
C GLU A 63 -20.28 -16.44 -4.97
N GLU A 64 -19.97 -15.15 -5.01
CA GLU A 64 -18.79 -14.64 -5.72
C GLU A 64 -17.51 -14.90 -4.91
N ILE A 65 -17.59 -14.72 -3.60
CA ILE A 65 -16.45 -14.97 -2.70
C ILE A 65 -16.12 -16.48 -2.67
N ASP A 66 -17.13 -17.33 -2.66
CA ASP A 66 -16.96 -18.79 -2.64
C ASP A 66 -16.24 -19.30 -3.91
N LYS A 67 -16.43 -18.63 -5.06
CA LYS A 67 -15.66 -18.93 -6.27
C LYS A 67 -14.16 -18.62 -6.12
N MET A 68 -13.82 -17.67 -5.25
CA MET A 68 -12.43 -17.30 -4.98
C MET A 68 -11.72 -18.30 -4.04
N ASP A 69 -12.45 -19.21 -3.36
CA ASP A 69 -11.83 -20.19 -2.45
C ASP A 69 -10.86 -21.15 -3.15
N SER A 70 -11.03 -21.34 -4.45
CA SER A 70 -10.12 -22.13 -5.28
C SER A 70 -8.96 -21.34 -5.89
N TRP A 71 -8.88 -20.04 -5.62
CA TRP A 71 -7.85 -19.17 -6.19
C TRP A 71 -6.49 -19.37 -5.51
N GLU A 72 -5.44 -19.48 -6.31
CA GLU A 72 -4.07 -19.66 -5.86
C GLU A 72 -3.12 -18.74 -6.64
N GLY A 73 -1.95 -18.49 -6.07
CA GLY A 73 -0.88 -17.75 -6.73
C GLY A 73 -1.31 -16.37 -7.26
N ALA A 74 -1.22 -16.18 -8.58
CA ALA A 74 -1.56 -14.90 -9.23
C ALA A 74 -3.03 -14.48 -9.04
N GLN A 75 -3.97 -15.43 -8.88
CA GLN A 75 -5.38 -15.13 -8.64
C GLN A 75 -5.61 -14.49 -7.26
N LEU A 76 -4.82 -14.85 -6.24
CA LEU A 76 -4.88 -14.18 -4.94
C LEU A 76 -4.48 -12.70 -5.02
N ASN A 77 -3.61 -12.33 -5.96
CA ASN A 77 -3.32 -10.92 -6.23
C ASN A 77 -4.54 -10.16 -6.75
N GLN A 78 -5.37 -10.81 -7.56
CA GLN A 78 -6.64 -10.25 -8.02
C GLN A 78 -7.63 -10.12 -6.84
N ALA A 79 -7.70 -11.12 -5.96
CA ALA A 79 -8.53 -11.03 -4.75
C ALA A 79 -8.11 -9.87 -3.83
N LYS A 80 -6.80 -9.64 -3.67
CA LYS A 80 -6.28 -8.49 -2.93
C LYS A 80 -6.64 -7.15 -3.58
N GLU A 81 -6.65 -7.10 -4.90
CA GLU A 81 -7.06 -5.90 -5.63
C GLU A 81 -8.55 -5.62 -5.44
N ILE A 82 -9.39 -6.65 -5.49
CA ILE A 82 -10.82 -6.55 -5.20
C ILE A 82 -11.03 -6.06 -3.77
N LEU A 83 -10.38 -6.68 -2.78
CA LEU A 83 -10.47 -6.29 -1.38
C LEU A 83 -10.10 -4.81 -1.18
N ALA A 84 -8.97 -4.39 -1.74
CA ALA A 84 -8.49 -3.02 -1.61
C ALA A 84 -9.46 -2.02 -2.26
N TYR A 85 -9.98 -2.34 -3.43
CA TYR A 85 -10.96 -1.50 -4.13
C TYR A 85 -12.24 -1.36 -3.34
N GLU A 86 -12.87 -2.49 -2.96
CA GLU A 86 -14.14 -2.51 -2.23
C GLU A 86 -14.06 -1.73 -0.91
N LEU A 87 -13.00 -1.93 -0.13
CA LEU A 87 -12.84 -1.22 1.14
C LEU A 87 -12.54 0.26 0.95
N THR A 88 -11.75 0.63 -0.06
CA THR A 88 -11.48 2.04 -0.34
C THR A 88 -12.74 2.73 -0.87
N ALA A 89 -13.52 2.08 -1.72
CA ALA A 89 -14.79 2.60 -2.20
C ALA A 89 -15.81 2.78 -1.06
N LEU A 90 -15.85 1.82 -0.14
CA LEU A 90 -16.75 1.89 1.02
C LEU A 90 -16.41 3.06 1.95
N VAL A 91 -15.13 3.35 2.18
CA VAL A 91 -14.67 4.34 3.17
C VAL A 91 -14.48 5.72 2.54
N HIS A 92 -13.92 5.80 1.35
CA HIS A 92 -13.48 7.05 0.71
C HIS A 92 -14.27 7.39 -0.57
N GLY A 93 -15.16 6.49 -1.03
CA GLY A 93 -15.94 6.65 -2.25
C GLY A 93 -15.27 6.03 -3.48
N GLU A 94 -16.09 5.75 -4.49
CA GLU A 94 -15.66 5.05 -5.72
C GLU A 94 -14.60 5.82 -6.53
N GLU A 95 -14.68 7.16 -6.56
CA GLU A 95 -13.73 7.98 -7.30
C GLU A 95 -12.32 7.86 -6.73
N GLU A 96 -12.17 7.92 -5.41
CA GLU A 96 -10.89 7.75 -4.74
C GLU A 96 -10.37 6.31 -4.85
N ALA A 97 -11.26 5.31 -4.82
CA ALA A 97 -10.89 3.91 -5.04
C ALA A 97 -10.33 3.69 -6.46
N LYS A 98 -10.97 4.27 -7.49
CA LYS A 98 -10.48 4.20 -8.88
C LYS A 98 -9.12 4.87 -9.04
N LYS A 99 -8.96 6.09 -8.51
CA LYS A 99 -7.68 6.81 -8.53
C LYS A 99 -6.56 6.01 -7.84
N ALA A 100 -6.85 5.45 -6.68
CA ALA A 100 -5.90 4.63 -5.93
C ALA A 100 -5.51 3.36 -6.72
N GLN A 101 -6.47 2.68 -7.32
CA GLN A 101 -6.25 1.49 -8.14
C GLN A 101 -5.41 1.80 -9.38
N GLU A 102 -5.75 2.86 -10.12
CA GLU A 102 -5.03 3.30 -11.32
C GLU A 102 -3.59 3.69 -10.97
N SER A 103 -3.40 4.44 -9.89
CA SER A 103 -2.07 4.83 -9.40
C SER A 103 -1.24 3.60 -8.98
N ALA A 104 -1.86 2.63 -8.30
CA ALA A 104 -1.19 1.40 -7.92
C ALA A 104 -0.77 0.57 -9.15
N ARG A 105 -1.67 0.44 -10.14
CA ARG A 105 -1.36 -0.26 -11.40
C ARG A 105 -0.27 0.43 -12.21
N ALA A 106 -0.29 1.76 -12.28
CA ALA A 106 0.72 2.56 -12.97
C ALA A 106 2.12 2.37 -12.38
N LEU A 107 2.25 2.29 -11.05
CA LEU A 107 3.52 2.01 -10.37
C LEU A 107 4.17 0.69 -10.83
N PHE A 108 3.35 -0.31 -11.17
CA PHE A 108 3.86 -1.63 -11.59
C PHE A 108 4.01 -1.79 -13.11
N SER A 109 3.36 -0.93 -13.92
CA SER A 109 3.34 -1.10 -15.38
C SER A 109 4.32 -0.22 -16.14
N THR A 110 4.63 0.98 -15.65
CA THR A 110 5.46 1.97 -16.38
C THR A 110 6.50 2.69 -15.54
N GLY A 111 6.55 2.44 -14.24
CA GLY A 111 7.45 3.16 -13.32
C GLY A 111 7.12 4.64 -13.11
N VAL A 112 6.11 5.18 -13.80
CA VAL A 112 5.69 6.57 -13.68
C VAL A 112 4.19 6.62 -13.37
N ALA A 113 3.84 6.85 -12.11
CA ALA A 113 2.44 7.08 -11.70
C ALA A 113 2.12 8.57 -11.72
N ALA A 114 0.92 8.91 -12.15
CA ALA A 114 0.41 10.29 -12.19
C ALA A 114 0.29 10.96 -10.80
N GLN A 115 0.40 10.18 -9.72
CA GLN A 115 0.35 10.64 -8.32
C GLN A 115 1.51 10.08 -7.51
N MET A 116 2.73 10.15 -8.04
CA MET A 116 3.92 9.85 -7.24
C MET A 116 4.12 10.94 -6.18
N PRO A 117 4.54 10.60 -4.96
CA PRO A 117 5.06 11.57 -4.02
C PRO A 117 6.16 12.37 -4.71
N THR A 118 5.96 13.67 -4.84
CA THR A 118 6.93 14.56 -5.47
C THR A 118 7.67 15.34 -4.39
N CYS A 119 8.97 15.51 -4.59
CA CYS A 119 9.82 16.36 -3.75
C CYS A 119 10.37 17.47 -4.63
N GLU A 120 10.16 18.72 -4.23
CA GLU A 120 10.79 19.86 -4.92
C GLU A 120 12.24 20.00 -4.48
N LEU A 121 13.13 19.97 -5.47
CA LEU A 121 14.54 20.26 -5.30
C LEU A 121 14.76 21.74 -5.57
N THR A 122 15.50 22.40 -4.70
CA THR A 122 15.88 23.82 -4.81
C THR A 122 17.35 23.94 -5.18
N ASP A 123 17.76 25.10 -5.67
CA ASP A 123 19.16 25.37 -6.02
C ASP A 123 20.10 25.18 -4.80
N GLU A 124 19.59 25.32 -3.58
CA GLU A 124 20.35 25.10 -2.34
C GLU A 124 20.66 23.60 -2.09
N ASP A 125 19.94 22.70 -2.73
CA ASP A 125 20.14 21.26 -2.64
C ASP A 125 21.19 20.76 -3.62
N MET A 126 21.65 21.62 -4.54
CA MET A 126 22.60 21.28 -5.60
C MET A 126 24.00 21.77 -5.25
N GLU A 127 24.99 20.88 -5.34
CA GLU A 127 26.41 21.21 -5.33
C GLU A 127 26.96 21.09 -6.77
N ASP A 128 27.45 22.18 -7.33
CA ASP A 128 28.04 22.26 -8.69
C ASP A 128 27.05 21.75 -9.80
N GLY A 129 25.75 22.00 -9.63
CA GLY A 129 24.69 21.59 -10.61
C GLY A 129 24.32 20.12 -10.54
N SER A 130 24.79 19.40 -9.53
CA SER A 130 24.41 18.00 -9.25
C SER A 130 23.92 17.85 -7.81
N ILE A 131 23.11 16.83 -7.58
CA ILE A 131 22.62 16.47 -6.24
C ILE A 131 23.01 15.03 -5.92
N ASP A 132 23.49 14.83 -4.69
CA ASP A 132 23.76 13.50 -4.15
C ASP A 132 22.47 12.71 -3.98
N LEU A 133 22.40 11.51 -4.55
CA LEU A 133 21.23 10.64 -4.53
C LEU A 133 20.75 10.34 -3.10
N ILE A 134 21.66 10.17 -2.15
CA ILE A 134 21.31 9.94 -0.74
C ILE A 134 20.57 11.14 -0.16
N SER A 135 20.99 12.36 -0.53
CA SER A 135 20.33 13.59 -0.12
C SER A 135 18.91 13.67 -0.70
N VAL A 136 18.71 13.27 -1.95
CA VAL A 136 17.38 13.16 -2.58
C VAL A 136 16.51 12.18 -1.82
N LEU A 137 17.01 10.98 -1.50
CA LEU A 137 16.28 9.95 -0.76
C LEU A 137 15.83 10.44 0.63
N CYS A 138 16.71 11.16 1.33
CA CYS A 138 16.39 11.76 2.63
C CYS A 138 15.33 12.87 2.49
N LYS A 139 15.49 13.77 1.53
CA LYS A 139 14.58 14.90 1.31
C LYS A 139 13.20 14.44 0.87
N ALA A 140 13.14 13.41 0.05
CA ALA A 140 11.89 12.76 -0.36
C ALA A 140 11.24 11.93 0.76
N GLY A 141 11.87 11.80 1.92
CA GLY A 141 11.35 11.01 3.04
C GLY A 141 11.36 9.50 2.81
N LEU A 142 12.07 9.02 1.80
CA LEU A 142 12.20 7.59 1.47
C LEU A 142 13.11 6.85 2.44
N VAL A 143 14.06 7.57 3.05
CA VAL A 143 14.93 7.11 4.13
C VAL A 143 15.04 8.18 5.21
N ASN A 144 15.23 7.76 6.47
CA ASN A 144 15.32 8.72 7.58
C ASN A 144 16.74 9.25 7.81
N THR A 145 17.76 8.54 7.34
CA THR A 145 19.16 8.89 7.55
C THR A 145 20.00 8.59 6.32
N ARG A 146 21.10 9.33 6.16
CA ARG A 146 22.10 9.09 5.09
C ARG A 146 22.70 7.67 5.16
N SER A 147 22.86 7.10 6.35
CA SER A 147 23.35 5.74 6.54
C SER A 147 22.36 4.70 6.07
N GLU A 148 21.06 4.95 6.23
CA GLU A 148 19.98 4.11 5.71
C GLU A 148 19.93 4.17 4.18
N GLY A 149 20.06 5.37 3.60
CA GLY A 149 20.14 5.57 2.15
C GLY A 149 21.32 4.82 1.53
N ARG A 150 22.52 4.91 2.11
CA ARG A 150 23.71 4.17 1.65
C ARG A 150 23.48 2.67 1.67
N ARG A 151 22.90 2.14 2.76
CA ARG A 151 22.58 0.73 2.89
C ARG A 151 21.55 0.27 1.87
N ALA A 152 20.53 1.11 1.55
CA ALA A 152 19.55 0.82 0.54
C ALA A 152 20.16 0.71 -0.86
N ILE A 153 21.12 1.57 -1.19
CA ILE A 153 21.90 1.51 -2.45
C ILE A 153 22.73 0.24 -2.50
N GLU A 154 23.54 -0.05 -1.48
CA GLU A 154 24.39 -1.25 -1.39
C GLU A 154 23.59 -2.55 -1.52
N GLN A 155 22.37 -2.59 -0.97
CA GLN A 155 21.46 -3.73 -1.09
C GLN A 155 20.73 -3.77 -2.46
N GLY A 156 20.98 -2.78 -3.33
CA GLY A 156 20.35 -2.68 -4.64
C GLY A 156 18.84 -2.44 -4.57
N GLY A 157 18.38 -1.77 -3.51
CA GLY A 157 17.00 -1.36 -3.32
C GLY A 157 16.65 -0.01 -3.95
N VAL A 158 17.59 0.64 -4.62
CA VAL A 158 17.40 1.96 -5.24
C VAL A 158 17.56 1.85 -6.76
N THR A 159 16.58 2.40 -7.48
CA THR A 159 16.60 2.54 -8.94
C THR A 159 16.33 3.99 -9.32
N VAL A 160 16.96 4.48 -10.36
CA VAL A 160 16.70 5.80 -10.96
C VAL A 160 16.23 5.56 -12.39
N GLY A 161 14.94 5.77 -12.64
CA GLY A 161 14.30 5.31 -13.88
C GLY A 161 14.31 3.78 -13.96
N GLU A 162 14.91 3.24 -15.02
CA GLU A 162 15.08 1.79 -15.23
C GLU A 162 16.45 1.27 -14.70
N ASP A 163 17.35 2.17 -14.33
CA ASP A 163 18.71 1.83 -13.94
C ASP A 163 18.82 1.58 -12.44
N LYS A 164 19.37 0.42 -12.09
CA LYS A 164 19.66 0.06 -10.70
C LYS A 164 20.96 0.74 -10.26
N VAL A 165 20.89 1.49 -9.16
CA VAL A 165 22.05 2.15 -8.58
C VAL A 165 22.75 1.17 -7.62
N THR A 166 24.07 0.99 -7.81
CA THR A 166 24.88 0.06 -7.03
C THR A 166 26.10 0.73 -6.38
N ASP A 167 26.33 2.00 -6.65
CA ASP A 167 27.47 2.78 -6.11
C ASP A 167 27.08 4.24 -5.89
#